data_e74344c3057f1d22734e560da0f4e003
#
_entry.id   e74344c3057f1d22734e560da0f4e003
#
_cell.length_a   1.000
_cell.length_b   1.000
_cell.length_c   1.000
_cell.angle_alpha   90.00
_cell.angle_beta   90.00
_cell.angle_gamma   90.00
#
_symmetry.space_group_name_H-M   'P 1'
#
loop_
_entity.id
_entity.type
_entity.pdbx_description
1 polymer ?
#
loop_
_entity_poly.entity_id
_entity_poly.type
_entity_poly.pdbx_seq_one_letter_code
_entity_poly.pdbx_strand_id
1 'polypeptide(L)'
;MTVRVGINGFGRIGRNFLRAVLASGADVEVVGVNDLTSPETLAHLLRYDSTQGRMPVPVDVEGADLLVGEHHIRVMAEREPEQLPWGPLGVDVVIESTGRFTTRADAAGHLHGGVKRVIISAPSSDADHTFVIGVNDDEYDPEKHVVVSNASCTTNCFVPMVKVIDDNFTIVSGLMTTVHAYTNDQNLLDLTHTDLRRARAGAVNIVPSSTGAARATSLVLAAMKGRLDGMSLRVPLPVGSITDFTAVVKGNPSVVEVNAAFAEAAAKPPLDRVLDYTEDPLVSSDIVGSPASCTFDAGLTMVQSINEEMSLVKTEGWYDNEWGYSNRLVDLTVLVGH
;
A
#
# COMPACT_ATOMS: atom_id res chain seq x y z
N MET A 1 -22.98 5.68 -8.45
CA MET A 1 -23.30 6.56 -7.28
C MET A 1 -21.98 6.81 -6.58
N THR A 2 -21.69 8.06 -6.24
CA THR A 2 -20.46 8.44 -5.53
C THR A 2 -20.34 7.67 -4.23
N VAL A 3 -19.21 7.01 -4.02
CA VAL A 3 -18.92 6.24 -2.79
C VAL A 3 -18.57 7.21 -1.67
N ARG A 4 -19.35 7.20 -0.58
CA ARG A 4 -19.13 8.09 0.57
C ARG A 4 -18.23 7.41 1.59
N VAL A 5 -17.12 8.06 1.91
CA VAL A 5 -16.02 7.45 2.69
C VAL A 5 -15.82 8.17 4.01
N GLY A 6 -15.71 7.36 5.09
CA GLY A 6 -15.14 7.77 6.37
C GLY A 6 -13.69 7.28 6.51
N ILE A 7 -12.82 8.11 7.08
CA ILE A 7 -11.43 7.73 7.36
C ILE A 7 -11.24 7.68 8.87
N ASN A 8 -10.88 6.50 9.40
CA ASN A 8 -10.43 6.37 10.79
C ASN A 8 -8.91 6.36 10.86
N GLY A 9 -8.32 7.39 11.45
CA GLY A 9 -6.88 7.67 11.44
C GLY A 9 -6.45 8.58 10.29
N PHE A 10 -6.32 9.87 10.57
CA PHE A 10 -5.90 10.87 9.58
C PHE A 10 -4.39 11.14 9.64
N GLY A 11 -3.63 10.02 9.80
CA GLY A 11 -2.17 9.97 9.74
C GLY A 11 -1.62 10.12 8.31
N ARG A 12 -0.41 9.57 8.06
CA ARG A 12 0.22 9.61 6.72
C ARG A 12 -0.71 9.05 5.64
N ILE A 13 -1.19 7.80 5.84
CA ILE A 13 -2.00 7.10 4.83
C ILE A 13 -3.38 7.75 4.67
N GLY A 14 -4.08 8.10 5.76
CA GLY A 14 -5.39 8.75 5.67
C GLY A 14 -5.32 10.09 4.92
N ARG A 15 -4.29 10.92 5.16
CA ARG A 15 -4.09 12.18 4.42
C ARG A 15 -3.71 11.94 2.95
N ASN A 16 -2.84 10.96 2.68
CA ASN A 16 -2.46 10.64 1.30
C ASN A 16 -3.61 10.00 0.53
N PHE A 17 -4.48 9.22 1.18
CA PHE A 17 -5.71 8.72 0.57
C PHE A 17 -6.62 9.89 0.12
N LEU A 18 -6.89 10.87 0.99
CA LEU A 18 -7.67 12.06 0.60
C LEU A 18 -7.00 12.81 -0.57
N ARG A 19 -5.68 13.00 -0.53
CA ARG A 19 -4.94 13.62 -1.63
C ARG A 19 -5.07 12.82 -2.94
N ALA A 20 -5.00 11.49 -2.87
CA ALA A 20 -5.13 10.62 -4.02
C ALA A 20 -6.57 10.63 -4.59
N VAL A 21 -7.60 10.64 -3.75
CA VAL A 21 -8.99 10.82 -4.20
C VAL A 21 -9.14 12.11 -5.00
N LEU A 22 -8.64 13.23 -4.46
CA LEU A 22 -8.74 14.53 -5.14
C LEU A 22 -7.91 14.61 -6.43
N ALA A 23 -6.79 13.90 -6.49
CA ALA A 23 -5.92 13.90 -7.67
C ALA A 23 -6.42 12.99 -8.78
N SER A 24 -7.03 11.85 -8.43
CA SER A 24 -7.48 10.84 -9.40
C SER A 24 -8.81 11.20 -10.10
N GLY A 25 -9.63 12.04 -9.47
CA GLY A 25 -11.01 12.30 -9.91
C GLY A 25 -11.93 11.07 -9.81
N ALA A 26 -11.58 10.11 -8.96
CA ALA A 26 -12.41 8.94 -8.68
C ALA A 26 -13.79 9.36 -8.13
N ASP A 27 -14.84 8.57 -8.41
CA ASP A 27 -16.20 8.80 -7.91
C ASP A 27 -16.31 8.43 -6.41
N VAL A 28 -15.49 9.09 -5.59
CA VAL A 28 -15.33 8.90 -4.15
C VAL A 28 -15.39 10.26 -3.45
N GLU A 29 -16.19 10.36 -2.40
CA GLU A 29 -16.32 11.55 -1.56
C GLU A 29 -15.92 11.23 -0.12
N VAL A 30 -14.88 11.86 0.40
CA VAL A 30 -14.52 11.77 1.82
C VAL A 30 -15.41 12.74 2.60
N VAL A 31 -16.27 12.21 3.47
CA VAL A 31 -17.27 12.99 4.20
C VAL A 31 -16.95 13.16 5.69
N GLY A 32 -16.05 12.33 6.21
CA GLY A 32 -15.65 12.39 7.61
C GLY A 32 -14.28 11.79 7.86
N VAL A 33 -13.55 12.37 8.80
CA VAL A 33 -12.28 11.86 9.30
C VAL A 33 -12.32 11.79 10.82
N ASN A 34 -11.74 10.75 11.37
CA ASN A 34 -11.56 10.60 12.81
C ASN A 34 -10.09 10.60 13.17
N ASP A 35 -9.69 11.49 14.05
CA ASP A 35 -8.34 11.51 14.63
C ASP A 35 -8.39 12.19 16.00
N LEU A 36 -7.49 11.82 16.91
CA LEU A 36 -7.51 12.33 18.30
C LEU A 36 -6.87 13.72 18.43
N THR A 37 -6.42 14.30 17.33
CA THR A 37 -5.82 15.64 17.33
C THR A 37 -6.79 16.71 16.86
N SER A 38 -6.46 18.00 17.05
CA SER A 38 -7.39 19.09 16.70
C SER A 38 -7.52 19.30 15.19
N PRO A 39 -8.68 19.79 14.71
CA PRO A 39 -8.90 20.11 13.30
C PRO A 39 -7.84 21.05 12.72
N GLU A 40 -7.35 22.03 13.50
CA GLU A 40 -6.33 22.99 13.06
C GLU A 40 -5.00 22.28 12.78
N THR A 41 -4.63 21.33 13.64
CA THR A 41 -3.41 20.53 13.44
C THR A 41 -3.56 19.62 12.22
N LEU A 42 -4.71 18.99 12.04
CA LEU A 42 -4.98 18.15 10.86
C LEU A 42 -4.97 18.98 9.58
N ALA A 43 -5.58 20.16 9.57
CA ALA A 43 -5.55 21.10 8.44
C ALA A 43 -4.12 21.52 8.10
N HIS A 44 -3.31 21.83 9.12
CA HIS A 44 -1.90 22.20 8.92
C HIS A 44 -1.09 21.05 8.27
N LEU A 45 -1.22 19.84 8.82
CA LEU A 45 -0.53 18.65 8.31
C LEU A 45 -1.05 18.16 6.95
N LEU A 46 -2.29 18.48 6.59
CA LEU A 46 -2.80 18.25 5.25
C LEU A 46 -2.30 19.29 4.25
N ARG A 47 -2.21 20.56 4.69
CA ARG A 47 -1.76 21.68 3.86
C ARG A 47 -0.28 21.58 3.51
N TYR A 48 0.55 21.16 4.46
CA TYR A 48 2.01 21.07 4.32
C TYR A 48 2.49 19.67 4.63
N ASP A 49 3.07 19.03 3.63
CA ASP A 49 3.59 17.69 3.75
C ASP A 49 5.05 17.65 3.29
N SER A 50 5.93 17.05 4.12
CA SER A 50 7.37 17.04 3.88
C SER A 50 7.77 16.13 2.72
N THR A 51 6.93 15.15 2.35
CA THR A 51 7.21 14.19 1.27
C THR A 51 6.35 14.48 0.04
N GLN A 52 5.06 14.82 0.23
CA GLN A 52 4.09 15.05 -0.86
C GLN A 52 3.95 16.54 -1.21
N GLY A 53 4.67 17.41 -0.51
CA GLY A 53 4.60 18.84 -0.77
C GLY A 53 3.30 19.52 -0.34
N ARG A 54 3.10 20.72 -0.84
CA ARG A 54 1.95 21.55 -0.48
C ARG A 54 0.68 21.04 -1.16
N MET A 55 -0.45 21.05 -0.40
CA MET A 55 -1.76 20.73 -0.96
C MET A 55 -2.13 21.70 -2.09
N PRO A 56 -2.56 21.23 -3.27
CA PRO A 56 -2.82 22.10 -4.42
C PRO A 56 -4.11 22.90 -4.30
N VAL A 57 -5.00 22.53 -3.36
CA VAL A 57 -6.25 23.24 -3.07
C VAL A 57 -6.21 23.91 -1.70
N PRO A 58 -7.01 24.96 -1.43
CA PRO A 58 -7.12 25.55 -0.11
C PRO A 58 -7.55 24.53 0.94
N VAL A 59 -7.01 24.65 2.15
CA VAL A 59 -7.39 23.86 3.32
C VAL A 59 -7.63 24.80 4.48
N ASP A 60 -8.85 24.85 4.97
CA ASP A 60 -9.26 25.70 6.08
C ASP A 60 -10.05 24.91 7.13
N VAL A 61 -10.38 25.54 8.24
CA VAL A 61 -11.17 24.94 9.33
C VAL A 61 -12.37 25.83 9.61
N GLU A 62 -13.55 25.23 9.68
CA GLU A 62 -14.77 25.90 10.12
C GLU A 62 -15.43 25.07 11.23
N GLY A 63 -15.35 25.56 12.48
CA GLY A 63 -15.81 24.82 13.65
C GLY A 63 -15.02 23.50 13.81
N ALA A 64 -15.69 22.37 13.69
CA ALA A 64 -15.08 21.04 13.75
C ALA A 64 -14.92 20.39 12.37
N ASP A 65 -15.01 21.16 11.28
CA ASP A 65 -14.92 20.63 9.92
C ASP A 65 -13.65 21.11 9.23
N LEU A 66 -13.09 20.26 8.37
CA LEU A 66 -12.08 20.65 7.40
C LEU A 66 -12.77 21.08 6.11
N LEU A 67 -12.36 22.23 5.59
CA LEU A 67 -12.73 22.72 4.26
C LEU A 67 -11.56 22.46 3.33
N VAL A 68 -11.72 21.57 2.36
CA VAL A 68 -10.66 21.16 1.43
C VAL A 68 -11.14 21.41 0.00
N GLY A 69 -10.73 22.53 -0.61
CA GLY A 69 -11.35 23.00 -1.85
C GLY A 69 -12.84 23.24 -1.66
N GLU A 70 -13.68 22.49 -2.37
CA GLU A 70 -15.15 22.55 -2.25
C GLU A 70 -15.73 21.49 -1.31
N HIS A 71 -14.87 20.64 -0.69
CA HIS A 71 -15.29 19.53 0.17
C HIS A 71 -15.39 19.97 1.63
N HIS A 72 -16.50 19.60 2.26
CA HIS A 72 -16.72 19.72 3.69
C HIS A 72 -16.54 18.35 4.36
N ILE A 73 -15.55 18.22 5.22
CA ILE A 73 -15.18 16.96 5.86
C ILE A 73 -15.32 17.10 7.36
N ARG A 74 -16.26 16.36 7.96
CA ARG A 74 -16.46 16.36 9.42
C ARG A 74 -15.25 15.75 10.11
N VAL A 75 -14.70 16.45 11.13
CA VAL A 75 -13.67 15.89 12.01
C VAL A 75 -14.31 15.37 13.30
N MET A 76 -13.91 14.17 13.67
CA MET A 76 -14.32 13.49 14.90
C MET A 76 -13.09 13.13 15.72
N ALA A 77 -13.25 12.86 17.02
CA ALA A 77 -12.16 12.53 17.94
C ALA A 77 -12.56 11.37 18.89
N GLU A 78 -13.09 10.30 18.29
CA GLU A 78 -13.55 9.11 19.01
C GLU A 78 -12.47 8.02 19.03
N ARG A 79 -12.38 7.31 20.16
CA ARG A 79 -11.43 6.22 20.33
C ARG A 79 -11.95 4.88 19.86
N GLU A 80 -13.24 4.66 20.08
CA GLU A 80 -13.89 3.37 19.82
C GLU A 80 -14.65 3.43 18.49
N PRO A 81 -14.37 2.54 17.55
CA PRO A 81 -14.99 2.51 16.23
C PRO A 81 -16.52 2.48 16.25
N GLU A 82 -17.10 1.78 17.23
CA GLU A 82 -18.56 1.63 17.39
C GLU A 82 -19.27 2.93 17.78
N GLN A 83 -18.54 3.95 18.24
CA GLN A 83 -19.10 5.24 18.67
C GLN A 83 -19.04 6.31 17.57
N LEU A 84 -18.40 6.01 16.45
CA LEU A 84 -18.27 6.95 15.34
C LEU A 84 -19.61 7.15 14.62
N PRO A 85 -20.07 8.40 14.43
CA PRO A 85 -21.38 8.69 13.86
C PRO A 85 -21.38 8.59 12.32
N TRP A 86 -21.03 7.45 11.76
CA TRP A 86 -20.98 7.23 10.31
C TRP A 86 -22.34 7.35 9.62
N GLY A 87 -23.42 6.95 10.31
CA GLY A 87 -24.76 6.98 9.76
C GLY A 87 -25.24 8.37 9.36
N PRO A 88 -25.20 9.39 10.27
CA PRO A 88 -25.54 10.77 9.94
C PRO A 88 -24.74 11.37 8.78
N LEU A 89 -23.53 10.87 8.53
CA LEU A 89 -22.68 11.29 7.42
C LEU A 89 -22.96 10.49 6.13
N GLY A 90 -23.78 9.45 6.20
CA GLY A 90 -24.10 8.60 5.05
C GLY A 90 -22.88 7.86 4.50
N VAL A 91 -21.98 7.38 5.37
CA VAL A 91 -20.77 6.66 4.98
C VAL A 91 -21.12 5.26 4.46
N ASP A 92 -20.63 4.93 3.27
CA ASP A 92 -20.74 3.59 2.67
C ASP A 92 -19.53 2.71 3.02
N VAL A 93 -18.32 3.29 2.96
CA VAL A 93 -17.04 2.60 3.16
C VAL A 93 -16.21 3.33 4.20
N VAL A 94 -15.61 2.58 5.13
CA VAL A 94 -14.63 3.12 6.08
C VAL A 94 -13.23 2.66 5.71
N ILE A 95 -12.28 3.59 5.65
CA ILE A 95 -10.86 3.33 5.58
C ILE A 95 -10.30 3.31 7.01
N GLU A 96 -9.92 2.12 7.48
CA GLU A 96 -9.25 1.95 8.77
C GLU A 96 -7.74 2.14 8.59
N SER A 97 -7.22 3.29 8.97
CA SER A 97 -5.82 3.69 8.78
C SER A 97 -5.12 4.16 10.07
N THR A 98 -5.65 3.76 11.23
CA THR A 98 -4.98 4.03 12.53
C THR A 98 -3.78 3.12 12.78
N GLY A 99 -3.70 1.97 12.11
CA GLY A 99 -2.75 0.90 12.38
C GLY A 99 -3.01 0.13 13.68
N ARG A 100 -4.15 0.37 14.34
CA ARG A 100 -4.55 -0.27 15.61
C ARG A 100 -5.57 -1.39 15.41
N PHE A 101 -6.57 -1.16 14.58
CA PHE A 101 -7.68 -2.10 14.35
C PHE A 101 -7.41 -2.90 13.07
N THR A 102 -6.40 -3.77 13.13
CA THR A 102 -5.90 -4.54 11.97
C THR A 102 -6.47 -5.94 11.87
N THR A 103 -7.25 -6.38 12.88
CA THR A 103 -7.99 -7.64 12.81
C THR A 103 -9.39 -7.40 12.27
N ARG A 104 -9.99 -8.46 11.68
CA ARG A 104 -11.38 -8.42 11.23
C ARG A 104 -12.35 -8.03 12.34
N ALA A 105 -12.15 -8.59 13.53
CA ALA A 105 -13.02 -8.34 14.67
C ALA A 105 -12.99 -6.88 15.10
N ASP A 106 -11.80 -6.30 15.23
CA ASP A 106 -11.63 -4.91 15.65
C ASP A 106 -12.17 -3.94 14.58
N ALA A 107 -11.83 -4.18 13.31
CA ALA A 107 -12.27 -3.34 12.21
C ALA A 107 -13.80 -3.41 11.97
N ALA A 108 -14.42 -4.55 12.28
CA ALA A 108 -15.87 -4.73 12.16
C ALA A 108 -16.67 -3.80 13.09
N GLY A 109 -16.04 -3.20 14.11
CA GLY A 109 -16.64 -2.15 14.94
C GLY A 109 -17.17 -0.95 14.14
N HIS A 110 -16.69 -0.73 12.92
CA HIS A 110 -17.20 0.29 12.01
C HIS A 110 -18.50 -0.10 11.28
N LEU A 111 -18.89 -1.38 11.27
CA LEU A 111 -20.04 -1.88 10.50
C LEU A 111 -21.37 -1.56 11.17
N HIS A 112 -21.69 -0.27 11.27
CA HIS A 112 -22.94 0.24 11.80
C HIS A 112 -23.37 1.53 11.08
N GLY A 113 -24.57 2.03 11.34
CA GLY A 113 -25.06 3.30 10.79
C GLY A 113 -25.20 3.33 9.26
N GLY A 114 -25.17 2.17 8.58
CA GLY A 114 -25.27 2.07 7.12
C GLY A 114 -23.93 1.80 6.42
N VAL A 115 -22.82 1.74 7.15
CA VAL A 115 -21.51 1.33 6.59
C VAL A 115 -21.60 -0.10 6.05
N LYS A 116 -21.24 -0.28 4.79
CA LYS A 116 -21.32 -1.55 4.07
C LYS A 116 -19.99 -2.29 4.07
N ARG A 117 -18.87 -1.57 4.05
CA ARG A 117 -17.52 -2.13 3.91
C ARG A 117 -16.52 -1.42 4.78
N VAL A 118 -15.51 -2.17 5.22
CA VAL A 118 -14.32 -1.62 5.89
C VAL A 118 -13.08 -2.09 5.16
N ILE A 119 -12.20 -1.16 4.82
CA ILE A 119 -10.90 -1.45 4.23
C ILE A 119 -9.82 -1.19 5.28
N ILE A 120 -9.12 -2.24 5.68
CA ILE A 120 -7.95 -2.15 6.56
C ILE A 120 -6.75 -1.74 5.71
N SER A 121 -6.15 -0.59 6.00
CA SER A 121 -4.97 -0.08 5.30
C SER A 121 -3.66 -0.67 5.85
N ALA A 122 -3.68 -1.95 6.17
CA ALA A 122 -2.54 -2.72 6.70
C ALA A 122 -2.74 -4.21 6.37
N PRO A 123 -1.68 -5.04 6.46
CA PRO A 123 -1.85 -6.48 6.43
C PRO A 123 -2.76 -6.94 7.55
N SER A 124 -3.69 -7.84 7.23
CA SER A 124 -4.58 -8.49 8.19
C SER A 124 -4.47 -10.01 8.03
N SER A 125 -4.46 -10.72 9.16
CA SER A 125 -4.37 -12.18 9.15
C SER A 125 -5.72 -12.88 9.02
N ASP A 126 -6.82 -12.15 9.24
CA ASP A 126 -8.18 -12.66 9.40
C ASP A 126 -9.25 -11.79 8.71
N ALA A 127 -8.86 -10.81 7.90
CA ALA A 127 -9.80 -10.11 7.01
C ALA A 127 -10.54 -11.12 6.12
N ASP A 128 -11.76 -10.78 5.70
CA ASP A 128 -12.55 -11.64 4.81
C ASP A 128 -11.81 -11.93 3.51
N HIS A 129 -11.05 -10.95 3.00
CA HIS A 129 -10.12 -11.12 1.87
C HIS A 129 -9.00 -10.09 1.90
N THR A 130 -7.86 -10.43 1.29
CA THR A 130 -6.73 -9.50 1.06
C THR A 130 -6.61 -9.25 -0.43
N PHE A 131 -6.77 -8.00 -0.84
CA PHE A 131 -6.70 -7.59 -2.24
C PHE A 131 -5.34 -6.97 -2.60
N VAL A 132 -4.86 -7.32 -3.78
CA VAL A 132 -3.82 -6.63 -4.52
C VAL A 132 -4.38 -6.32 -5.91
N ILE A 133 -4.70 -5.06 -6.13
CA ILE A 133 -5.32 -4.59 -7.38
C ILE A 133 -4.45 -4.97 -8.58
N GLY A 134 -5.08 -5.47 -9.64
CA GLY A 134 -4.44 -5.99 -10.83
C GLY A 134 -4.02 -7.46 -10.73
N VAL A 135 -4.17 -8.10 -9.54
CA VAL A 135 -3.78 -9.49 -9.34
C VAL A 135 -4.94 -10.40 -8.96
N ASN A 136 -5.76 -10.00 -7.99
CA ASN A 136 -6.90 -10.80 -7.52
C ASN A 136 -8.14 -9.95 -7.22
N ASP A 137 -8.25 -8.77 -7.78
CA ASP A 137 -9.42 -7.89 -7.61
C ASP A 137 -10.67 -8.43 -8.30
N ASP A 138 -10.54 -9.33 -9.28
CA ASP A 138 -11.61 -10.10 -9.90
C ASP A 138 -12.26 -11.15 -8.98
N GLU A 139 -11.62 -11.49 -7.85
CA GLU A 139 -12.17 -12.37 -6.84
C GLU A 139 -13.17 -11.67 -5.89
N TYR A 140 -13.44 -10.36 -6.07
CA TYR A 140 -14.33 -9.63 -5.18
C TYR A 140 -15.75 -10.17 -5.21
N ASP A 141 -16.25 -10.57 -4.03
CA ASP A 141 -17.61 -11.04 -3.79
C ASP A 141 -18.28 -10.14 -2.74
N PRO A 142 -19.26 -9.30 -3.14
CA PRO A 142 -19.89 -8.36 -2.21
C PRO A 142 -20.70 -9.02 -1.09
N GLU A 143 -21.06 -10.30 -1.22
CA GLU A 143 -21.78 -11.02 -0.17
C GLU A 143 -20.84 -11.57 0.91
N LYS A 144 -19.55 -11.74 0.60
CA LYS A 144 -18.57 -12.35 1.50
C LYS A 144 -17.52 -11.38 2.03
N HIS A 145 -17.09 -10.43 1.19
CA HIS A 145 -15.97 -9.56 1.47
C HIS A 145 -16.45 -8.23 2.07
N VAL A 146 -16.69 -8.22 3.38
CA VAL A 146 -17.21 -7.07 4.13
C VAL A 146 -16.09 -6.27 4.81
N VAL A 147 -15.15 -6.97 5.45
CA VAL A 147 -13.94 -6.36 6.04
C VAL A 147 -12.75 -6.89 5.25
N VAL A 148 -12.13 -6.03 4.46
CA VAL A 148 -11.08 -6.42 3.53
C VAL A 148 -9.76 -5.72 3.84
N SER A 149 -8.65 -6.31 3.44
CA SER A 149 -7.31 -5.73 3.59
C SER A 149 -6.74 -5.31 2.23
N ASN A 150 -6.14 -4.11 2.17
CA ASN A 150 -5.35 -3.65 1.03
C ASN A 150 -3.89 -4.11 1.12
N ALA A 151 -3.57 -5.11 1.95
CA ALA A 151 -2.23 -5.60 2.21
C ALA A 151 -1.26 -4.49 2.69
N SER A 152 0.03 -4.60 2.38
CA SER A 152 1.04 -3.56 2.62
C SER A 152 1.53 -2.92 1.31
N CYS A 153 2.18 -1.76 1.42
CA CYS A 153 2.84 -1.13 0.26
C CYS A 153 3.86 -2.07 -0.41
N THR A 154 4.66 -2.78 0.39
CA THR A 154 5.62 -3.76 -0.11
C THR A 154 4.92 -4.94 -0.80
N THR A 155 3.81 -5.45 -0.25
CA THR A 155 3.02 -6.52 -0.88
C THR A 155 2.46 -6.06 -2.23
N ASN A 156 1.95 -4.83 -2.31
CA ASN A 156 1.43 -4.26 -3.56
C ASN A 156 2.50 -4.12 -4.65
N CYS A 157 3.76 -3.84 -4.29
CA CYS A 157 4.87 -3.86 -5.23
C CYS A 157 5.30 -5.29 -5.59
N PHE A 158 5.45 -6.15 -4.60
CA PHE A 158 6.07 -7.47 -4.75
C PHE A 158 5.18 -8.49 -5.49
N VAL A 159 3.87 -8.50 -5.19
CA VAL A 159 2.95 -9.52 -5.76
C VAL A 159 2.83 -9.41 -7.29
N PRO A 160 2.70 -8.23 -7.93
CA PRO A 160 2.79 -8.11 -9.38
C PRO A 160 4.10 -8.64 -9.96
N MET A 161 5.25 -8.37 -9.31
CA MET A 161 6.54 -8.92 -9.76
C MET A 161 6.55 -10.46 -9.73
N VAL A 162 6.07 -11.04 -8.62
CA VAL A 162 5.96 -12.50 -8.47
C VAL A 162 5.05 -13.07 -9.54
N LYS A 163 3.90 -12.44 -9.80
CA LYS A 163 2.95 -12.89 -10.82
C LYS A 163 3.59 -12.93 -12.20
N VAL A 164 4.28 -11.89 -12.62
CA VAL A 164 4.94 -11.85 -13.94
C VAL A 164 6.00 -12.95 -14.05
N ILE A 165 6.81 -13.13 -13.01
CA ILE A 165 7.86 -14.17 -13.03
C ILE A 165 7.25 -15.57 -13.00
N ASP A 166 6.23 -15.84 -12.20
CA ASP A 166 5.63 -17.18 -12.09
C ASP A 166 4.86 -17.57 -13.35
N ASP A 167 4.08 -16.65 -13.90
CA ASP A 167 3.29 -16.87 -15.11
C ASP A 167 4.16 -17.20 -16.32
N ASN A 168 5.39 -16.64 -16.40
CA ASN A 168 6.26 -16.83 -17.55
C ASN A 168 7.36 -17.90 -17.34
N PHE A 169 7.86 -18.05 -16.10
CA PHE A 169 9.06 -18.85 -15.84
C PHE A 169 8.91 -19.87 -14.72
N THR A 170 7.76 -19.95 -14.05
CA THR A 170 7.45 -20.86 -12.93
C THR A 170 8.48 -20.79 -11.79
N ILE A 171 8.13 -20.09 -10.73
CA ILE A 171 8.95 -19.95 -9.53
C ILE A 171 9.03 -21.27 -8.75
N VAL A 172 10.23 -21.72 -8.45
CA VAL A 172 10.50 -22.84 -7.55
C VAL A 172 10.57 -22.37 -6.10
N SER A 173 11.38 -21.35 -5.86
CA SER A 173 11.53 -20.66 -4.55
C SER A 173 12.13 -19.28 -4.75
N GLY A 174 12.00 -18.40 -3.75
CA GLY A 174 12.60 -17.08 -3.85
C GLY A 174 12.73 -16.37 -2.51
N LEU A 175 13.65 -15.41 -2.49
CA LEU A 175 13.87 -14.53 -1.35
C LEU A 175 13.72 -13.07 -1.79
N MET A 176 13.08 -12.29 -0.94
CA MET A 176 12.85 -10.87 -1.16
C MET A 176 13.53 -10.05 -0.07
N THR A 177 14.19 -8.96 -0.47
CA THR A 177 14.63 -7.91 0.45
C THR A 177 14.02 -6.59 0.00
N THR A 178 13.23 -5.94 0.84
CA THR A 178 12.85 -4.57 0.56
C THR A 178 13.78 -3.59 1.28
N VAL A 179 14.42 -2.71 0.52
CA VAL A 179 15.12 -1.54 1.06
C VAL A 179 14.09 -0.43 1.16
N HIS A 180 13.65 -0.16 2.38
CA HIS A 180 12.42 0.58 2.65
C HIS A 180 12.69 1.88 3.40
N ALA A 181 12.02 2.94 3.02
CA ALA A 181 12.00 4.19 3.78
C ALA A 181 11.61 3.93 5.25
N TYR A 182 12.08 4.75 6.17
CA TYR A 182 11.63 4.66 7.57
C TYR A 182 10.14 5.04 7.67
N THR A 183 9.47 4.53 8.69
CA THR A 183 8.05 4.80 8.98
C THR A 183 7.89 5.23 10.43
N ASN A 184 6.72 5.75 10.79
CA ASN A 184 6.46 6.31 12.13
C ASN A 184 6.49 5.27 13.28
N ASP A 185 6.67 3.98 12.98
CA ASP A 185 7.00 2.96 13.98
C ASP A 185 8.47 3.00 14.44
N GLN A 186 9.32 3.77 13.75
CA GLN A 186 10.71 4.02 14.11
C GLN A 186 10.88 5.37 14.80
N ASN A 187 11.77 5.43 15.77
CA ASN A 187 12.02 6.63 16.54
C ASN A 187 13.18 7.46 15.93
N LEU A 188 13.16 8.78 16.16
CA LEU A 188 14.27 9.66 15.76
C LEU A 188 15.54 9.35 16.55
N LEU A 189 15.42 9.10 17.86
CA LEU A 189 16.51 8.67 18.74
C LEU A 189 16.20 7.31 19.33
N ASP A 190 17.19 6.66 19.93
CA ASP A 190 17.02 5.37 20.60
C ASP A 190 15.90 5.46 21.66
N LEU A 191 14.86 4.64 21.50
CA LEU A 191 13.71 4.60 22.38
C LEU A 191 13.16 3.17 22.43
N THR A 192 12.41 2.85 23.49
CA THR A 192 11.82 1.53 23.68
C THR A 192 10.94 1.10 22.51
N HIS A 193 11.15 -0.13 22.04
CA HIS A 193 10.37 -0.79 21.01
C HIS A 193 10.40 -2.29 21.23
N THR A 194 9.36 -3.03 20.86
CA THR A 194 9.29 -4.50 20.97
C THR A 194 10.35 -5.19 20.12
N ASP A 195 10.63 -4.66 18.92
CA ASP A 195 11.77 -5.04 18.10
C ASP A 195 12.98 -4.17 18.49
N LEU A 196 14.02 -4.79 19.05
CA LEU A 196 15.22 -4.08 19.53
C LEU A 196 16.01 -3.39 18.40
N ARG A 197 15.88 -3.83 17.15
CA ARG A 197 16.50 -3.14 16.01
C ARG A 197 15.75 -1.87 15.67
N ARG A 198 14.40 -1.89 15.72
CA ARG A 198 13.55 -0.68 15.53
C ARG A 198 13.61 0.27 16.73
N ALA A 199 14.13 -0.17 17.86
CA ALA A 199 14.40 0.70 19.02
C ALA A 199 15.53 1.72 18.76
N ARG A 200 16.29 1.56 17.67
CA ARG A 200 17.42 2.43 17.32
C ARG A 200 16.96 3.57 16.42
N ALA A 201 17.72 4.66 16.46
CA ALA A 201 17.48 5.89 15.69
C ALA A 201 17.33 5.59 14.18
N GLY A 202 16.14 5.85 13.61
CA GLY A 202 15.82 5.50 12.24
C GLY A 202 16.54 6.33 11.19
N ALA A 203 16.79 7.61 11.47
CA ALA A 203 17.34 8.57 10.50
C ALA A 203 18.87 8.48 10.31
N VAL A 204 19.57 7.60 11.06
CA VAL A 204 21.03 7.46 11.00
C VAL A 204 21.51 6.01 10.87
N ASN A 205 20.59 5.06 10.75
CA ASN A 205 20.92 3.63 10.71
C ASN A 205 20.25 2.93 9.53
N ILE A 206 20.91 1.88 9.00
CA ILE A 206 20.25 0.81 8.27
C ILE A 206 19.71 -0.17 9.33
N VAL A 207 18.39 -0.35 9.39
CA VAL A 207 17.72 -1.16 10.39
C VAL A 207 17.11 -2.41 9.76
N PRO A 208 17.74 -3.59 9.90
CA PRO A 208 17.12 -4.85 9.49
C PRO A 208 15.85 -5.11 10.29
N SER A 209 14.76 -5.44 9.59
CA SER A 209 13.45 -5.71 10.21
C SER A 209 12.78 -6.91 9.54
N SER A 210 11.88 -7.56 10.23
CA SER A 210 10.98 -8.52 9.62
C SER A 210 9.98 -7.82 8.69
N THR A 211 9.56 -8.53 7.64
CA THR A 211 8.40 -8.16 6.82
C THR A 211 7.51 -9.37 6.62
N GLY A 212 6.21 -9.14 6.63
CA GLY A 212 5.22 -10.16 6.29
C GLY A 212 4.91 -10.22 4.78
N ALA A 213 5.48 -9.32 3.96
CA ALA A 213 5.07 -9.14 2.57
C ALA A 213 5.27 -10.42 1.71
N ALA A 214 6.41 -11.09 1.85
CA ALA A 214 6.66 -12.33 1.11
C ALA A 214 5.68 -13.46 1.51
N ARG A 215 5.38 -13.59 2.80
CA ARG A 215 4.39 -14.56 3.28
C ARG A 215 2.97 -14.19 2.91
N ALA A 216 2.65 -12.90 2.93
CA ALA A 216 1.33 -12.39 2.52
C ALA A 216 1.03 -12.66 1.03
N THR A 217 2.06 -12.83 0.19
CA THR A 217 1.89 -13.24 -1.21
C THR A 217 1.04 -14.51 -1.35
N SER A 218 1.15 -15.44 -0.41
CA SER A 218 0.35 -16.68 -0.45
C SER A 218 -1.15 -16.47 -0.15
N LEU A 219 -1.55 -15.31 0.39
CA LEU A 219 -2.96 -14.94 0.56
C LEU A 219 -3.58 -14.49 -0.76
N VAL A 220 -2.76 -14.02 -1.69
CA VAL A 220 -3.16 -13.48 -3.00
C VAL A 220 -2.88 -14.51 -4.11
N LEU A 221 -1.70 -15.14 -4.08
CA LEU A 221 -1.24 -16.16 -5.02
C LEU A 221 -1.02 -17.48 -4.26
N ALA A 222 -2.04 -18.30 -4.13
CA ALA A 222 -2.01 -19.53 -3.33
C ALA A 222 -0.88 -20.50 -3.73
N ALA A 223 -0.49 -20.52 -5.01
CA ALA A 223 0.62 -21.32 -5.53
C ALA A 223 1.98 -20.96 -4.88
N MET A 224 2.12 -19.76 -4.33
CA MET A 224 3.38 -19.28 -3.70
C MET A 224 3.51 -19.73 -2.23
N LYS A 225 2.55 -20.47 -1.70
CA LYS A 225 2.59 -20.89 -0.29
C LYS A 225 3.87 -21.72 0.02
N GLY A 226 4.67 -21.19 0.95
CA GLY A 226 5.92 -21.85 1.39
C GLY A 226 7.10 -21.75 0.42
N ARG A 227 6.94 -21.05 -0.74
CA ARG A 227 8.03 -20.86 -1.72
C ARG A 227 8.80 -19.57 -1.51
N LEU A 228 8.21 -18.58 -0.85
CA LEU A 228 8.75 -17.23 -0.70
C LEU A 228 8.94 -16.86 0.76
N ASP A 229 10.06 -16.21 1.07
CA ASP A 229 10.30 -15.52 2.34
C ASP A 229 11.10 -14.23 2.09
N GLY A 230 11.27 -13.40 3.13
CA GLY A 230 12.00 -12.15 2.94
C GLY A 230 12.16 -11.32 4.20
N MET A 231 12.89 -10.23 4.03
CA MET A 231 13.18 -9.27 5.08
C MET A 231 13.10 -7.82 4.57
N SER A 232 13.15 -6.87 5.50
CA SER A 232 13.23 -5.46 5.20
C SER A 232 14.52 -4.86 5.75
N LEU A 233 15.14 -3.97 4.99
CA LEU A 233 16.19 -3.05 5.46
C LEU A 233 15.61 -1.63 5.48
N ARG A 234 15.35 -1.09 6.66
CA ARG A 234 14.93 0.31 6.78
C ARG A 234 16.13 1.21 6.63
N VAL A 235 16.01 2.23 5.77
CA VAL A 235 17.09 3.17 5.44
C VAL A 235 16.71 4.61 5.80
N PRO A 236 17.67 5.53 5.97
CA PRO A 236 17.43 6.93 6.34
C PRO A 236 16.83 7.78 5.21
N LEU A 237 15.72 7.32 4.63
CA LEU A 237 14.93 8.02 3.62
C LEU A 237 13.48 8.19 4.12
N PRO A 238 12.84 9.35 3.88
CA PRO A 238 11.47 9.58 4.33
C PRO A 238 10.42 8.88 3.47
N VAL A 239 10.73 8.62 2.19
CA VAL A 239 9.85 8.01 1.20
C VAL A 239 10.67 7.48 0.03
N GLY A 240 10.11 6.56 -0.74
CA GLY A 240 10.78 5.88 -1.84
C GLY A 240 11.49 4.61 -1.37
N SER A 241 11.06 3.48 -1.90
CA SER A 241 11.50 2.14 -1.52
C SER A 241 11.75 1.29 -2.75
N ILE A 242 12.56 0.24 -2.60
CA ILE A 242 12.82 -0.73 -3.66
C ILE A 242 12.69 -2.14 -3.12
N THR A 243 12.09 -3.05 -3.89
CA THR A 243 12.04 -4.48 -3.60
C THR A 243 13.01 -5.21 -4.50
N ASP A 244 13.99 -5.86 -3.89
CA ASP A 244 14.93 -6.82 -4.49
C ASP A 244 14.32 -8.22 -4.40
N PHE A 245 14.04 -8.83 -5.53
CA PHE A 245 13.50 -10.18 -5.60
C PHE A 245 14.44 -11.10 -6.35
N THR A 246 14.94 -12.13 -5.67
CA THR A 246 15.76 -13.17 -6.27
C THR A 246 15.02 -14.50 -6.19
N ALA A 247 14.72 -15.10 -7.35
CA ALA A 247 13.99 -16.35 -7.48
C ALA A 247 14.74 -17.41 -8.26
N VAL A 248 14.62 -18.66 -7.84
CA VAL A 248 14.93 -19.82 -8.67
C VAL A 248 13.72 -20.10 -9.53
N VAL A 249 13.89 -20.08 -10.83
CA VAL A 249 12.85 -20.37 -11.83
C VAL A 249 13.20 -21.57 -12.68
N LYS A 250 12.19 -22.17 -13.31
CA LYS A 250 12.41 -23.25 -14.30
C LYS A 250 12.90 -22.67 -15.63
N GLY A 251 13.75 -23.44 -16.31
CA GLY A 251 14.34 -23.04 -17.57
C GLY A 251 15.51 -22.07 -17.41
N ASN A 252 15.95 -21.54 -18.54
CA ASN A 252 17.07 -20.62 -18.62
C ASN A 252 16.68 -19.37 -19.43
N PRO A 253 15.78 -18.51 -18.89
CA PRO A 253 15.44 -17.27 -19.57
C PRO A 253 16.68 -16.37 -19.67
N SER A 254 16.75 -15.60 -20.74
CA SER A 254 17.67 -14.48 -20.86
C SER A 254 17.15 -13.23 -20.13
N VAL A 255 18.02 -12.26 -19.84
CA VAL A 255 17.62 -10.93 -19.33
C VAL A 255 16.59 -10.28 -20.26
N VAL A 256 16.77 -10.43 -21.58
CA VAL A 256 15.86 -9.86 -22.58
C VAL A 256 14.44 -10.47 -22.47
N GLU A 257 14.33 -11.77 -22.27
CA GLU A 257 13.03 -12.44 -22.10
C GLU A 257 12.36 -12.05 -20.79
N VAL A 258 13.10 -11.91 -19.68
CA VAL A 258 12.57 -11.43 -18.41
C VAL A 258 12.04 -9.99 -18.55
N ASN A 259 12.85 -9.08 -19.12
CA ASN A 259 12.44 -7.69 -19.32
C ASN A 259 11.25 -7.58 -20.27
N ALA A 260 11.20 -8.39 -21.34
CA ALA A 260 10.06 -8.41 -22.26
C ALA A 260 8.75 -8.85 -21.58
N ALA A 261 8.81 -9.83 -20.66
CA ALA A 261 7.65 -10.26 -19.89
C ALA A 261 7.10 -9.13 -19.01
N PHE A 262 7.97 -8.36 -18.35
CA PHE A 262 7.55 -7.19 -17.58
C PHE A 262 7.03 -6.05 -18.45
N ALA A 263 7.67 -5.73 -19.55
CA ALA A 263 7.21 -4.71 -20.50
C ALA A 263 5.83 -5.07 -21.08
N GLU A 264 5.60 -6.34 -21.41
CA GLU A 264 4.31 -6.81 -21.88
C GLU A 264 3.22 -6.70 -20.78
N ALA A 265 3.54 -7.10 -19.56
CA ALA A 265 2.62 -7.05 -18.43
C ALA A 265 2.26 -5.61 -18.04
N ALA A 266 3.20 -4.68 -18.07
CA ALA A 266 2.97 -3.26 -17.82
C ALA A 266 2.13 -2.57 -18.92
N ALA A 267 2.07 -3.14 -20.12
CA ALA A 267 1.31 -2.59 -21.23
C ALA A 267 -0.10 -3.18 -21.39
N LYS A 268 -0.48 -4.15 -20.58
CA LYS A 268 -1.75 -4.89 -20.74
C LYS A 268 -2.52 -5.08 -19.42
N PRO A 269 -3.87 -5.03 -19.48
CA PRO A 269 -4.68 -5.44 -18.35
C PRO A 269 -4.37 -6.89 -17.90
N PRO A 270 -4.45 -7.18 -16.60
CA PRO A 270 -4.88 -6.28 -15.52
C PRO A 270 -3.77 -5.45 -14.88
N LEU A 271 -2.48 -5.68 -15.22
CA LEU A 271 -1.33 -5.10 -14.53
C LEU A 271 -0.96 -3.67 -15.01
N ASP A 272 -1.42 -3.25 -16.18
CA ASP A 272 -1.16 -1.92 -16.75
C ASP A 272 -1.59 -0.74 -15.85
N ARG A 273 -2.47 -0.99 -14.88
CA ARG A 273 -2.93 0.01 -13.90
C ARG A 273 -1.99 0.18 -12.70
N VAL A 274 -1.12 -0.80 -12.46
CA VAL A 274 -0.39 -0.93 -11.19
C VAL A 274 1.10 -1.18 -11.37
N LEU A 275 1.51 -1.64 -12.55
CA LEU A 275 2.88 -1.96 -12.89
C LEU A 275 3.38 -1.02 -13.99
N ASP A 276 4.43 -0.27 -13.67
CA ASP A 276 5.21 0.50 -14.64
C ASP A 276 6.49 -0.23 -15.01
N TYR A 277 7.05 0.10 -16.18
CA TYR A 277 8.31 -0.42 -16.70
C TYR A 277 9.24 0.74 -17.03
N THR A 278 10.51 0.65 -16.63
CA THR A 278 11.52 1.66 -16.97
C THR A 278 12.84 1.03 -17.41
N GLU A 279 13.54 1.73 -18.32
CA GLU A 279 14.95 1.52 -18.66
C GLU A 279 15.83 2.69 -18.20
N ASP A 280 15.22 3.70 -17.60
CA ASP A 280 15.93 4.86 -17.06
C ASP A 280 16.67 4.50 -15.77
N PRO A 281 17.86 5.07 -15.52
CA PRO A 281 18.66 4.80 -14.33
C PRO A 281 18.12 5.56 -13.12
N LEU A 282 16.98 5.10 -12.57
CA LEU A 282 16.29 5.74 -11.46
C LEU A 282 17.01 5.56 -10.12
N VAL A 283 16.75 6.53 -9.24
CA VAL A 283 17.07 6.45 -7.80
C VAL A 283 15.82 6.74 -6.97
N SER A 284 15.87 6.52 -5.67
CA SER A 284 14.70 6.59 -4.79
C SER A 284 13.93 7.91 -4.82
N SER A 285 14.59 9.04 -5.11
CA SER A 285 13.91 10.35 -5.23
C SER A 285 13.05 10.48 -6.48
N ASP A 286 13.34 9.72 -7.53
CA ASP A 286 12.64 9.80 -8.81
C ASP A 286 11.29 9.07 -8.76
N ILE A 287 11.12 8.15 -7.79
CA ILE A 287 9.87 7.40 -7.61
C ILE A 287 8.86 8.12 -6.73
N VAL A 288 9.25 9.21 -6.07
CA VAL A 288 8.35 9.99 -5.20
C VAL A 288 7.21 10.59 -6.02
N GLY A 289 5.98 10.30 -5.60
CA GLY A 289 4.76 10.72 -6.31
C GLY A 289 4.33 9.79 -7.44
N SER A 290 5.02 8.66 -7.68
CA SER A 290 4.54 7.64 -8.61
C SER A 290 3.25 6.98 -8.08
N PRO A 291 2.17 6.94 -8.86
CA PRO A 291 0.93 6.26 -8.48
C PRO A 291 0.99 4.73 -8.68
N ALA A 292 2.02 4.21 -9.34
CA ALA A 292 2.18 2.79 -9.57
C ALA A 292 2.43 2.03 -8.25
N SER A 293 1.97 0.79 -8.18
CA SER A 293 2.32 -0.13 -7.09
C SER A 293 3.78 -0.57 -7.18
N CYS A 294 4.28 -0.71 -8.41
CA CYS A 294 5.62 -1.15 -8.73
C CYS A 294 6.08 -0.53 -10.06
N THR A 295 7.25 0.09 -10.06
CA THR A 295 7.97 0.45 -11.29
C THR A 295 9.12 -0.51 -11.44
N PHE A 296 9.00 -1.46 -12.37
CA PHE A 296 10.04 -2.45 -12.65
C PHE A 296 11.23 -1.79 -13.35
N ASP A 297 12.44 -2.03 -12.82
CA ASP A 297 13.70 -1.48 -13.36
C ASP A 297 14.42 -2.54 -14.21
N ALA A 298 14.28 -2.41 -15.52
CA ALA A 298 14.87 -3.35 -16.48
C ALA A 298 16.40 -3.32 -16.50
N GLY A 299 17.00 -2.18 -16.11
CA GLY A 299 18.46 -2.02 -16.05
C GLY A 299 19.12 -2.84 -14.94
N LEU A 300 18.35 -3.27 -13.93
CA LEU A 300 18.86 -4.03 -12.79
C LEU A 300 18.59 -5.54 -12.86
N THR A 301 17.93 -6.00 -13.92
CA THR A 301 17.65 -7.43 -14.11
C THR A 301 18.93 -8.24 -14.28
N MET A 302 19.05 -9.32 -13.50
CA MET A 302 20.16 -10.28 -13.62
C MET A 302 19.63 -11.71 -13.77
N VAL A 303 20.28 -12.49 -14.60
CA VAL A 303 19.98 -13.92 -14.75
C VAL A 303 21.28 -14.73 -14.68
N GLN A 304 21.27 -15.80 -13.90
CA GLN A 304 22.38 -16.73 -13.80
C GLN A 304 21.87 -18.16 -13.94
N SER A 305 22.34 -18.88 -14.93
CA SER A 305 22.03 -20.31 -15.05
C SER A 305 22.60 -21.11 -13.87
N ILE A 306 21.77 -21.95 -13.28
CA ILE A 306 22.18 -22.90 -12.24
C ILE A 306 22.56 -24.24 -12.90
N ASN A 307 21.71 -24.69 -13.81
CA ASN A 307 21.91 -25.93 -14.63
C ASN A 307 21.02 -25.84 -15.88
N GLU A 308 20.90 -26.92 -16.63
CA GLU A 308 20.09 -26.96 -17.88
C GLU A 308 18.59 -26.72 -17.64
N GLU A 309 18.09 -26.92 -16.42
CA GLU A 309 16.66 -26.88 -16.08
C GLU A 309 16.25 -25.65 -15.25
N MET A 310 17.21 -24.96 -14.63
CA MET A 310 16.91 -23.89 -13.66
C MET A 310 17.87 -22.71 -13.75
N SER A 311 17.35 -21.52 -13.46
CA SER A 311 18.11 -20.28 -13.34
C SER A 311 17.76 -19.52 -12.08
N LEU A 312 18.70 -18.68 -11.66
CA LEU A 312 18.49 -17.63 -10.67
C LEU A 312 18.14 -16.35 -11.42
N VAL A 313 16.98 -15.79 -11.16
CA VAL A 313 16.51 -14.51 -11.73
C VAL A 313 16.41 -13.50 -10.60
N LYS A 314 17.07 -12.35 -10.78
CA LYS A 314 17.00 -11.22 -9.86
C LYS A 314 16.34 -10.05 -10.56
N THR A 315 15.34 -9.44 -9.91
CA THR A 315 14.56 -8.31 -10.41
C THR A 315 14.36 -7.26 -9.32
N GLU A 316 14.24 -6.01 -9.73
CA GLU A 316 14.08 -4.88 -8.84
C GLU A 316 12.80 -4.11 -9.19
N GLY A 317 12.04 -3.73 -8.15
CA GLY A 317 10.82 -2.93 -8.30
C GLY A 317 10.81 -1.75 -7.34
N TRP A 318 10.75 -0.53 -7.90
CA TRP A 318 10.62 0.72 -7.15
C TRP A 318 9.16 1.00 -6.79
N TYR A 319 8.93 1.66 -5.66
CA TYR A 319 7.60 2.12 -5.27
C TYR A 319 7.63 3.30 -4.30
N ASP A 320 6.71 4.24 -4.50
CA ASP A 320 6.39 5.21 -3.46
C ASP A 320 5.52 4.50 -2.42
N ASN A 321 6.11 4.21 -1.26
CA ASN A 321 5.44 3.44 -0.21
C ASN A 321 4.25 4.17 0.45
N GLU A 322 4.06 5.45 0.19
CA GLU A 322 2.92 6.25 0.64
C GLU A 322 1.94 6.54 -0.51
N TRP A 323 2.42 7.11 -1.61
CA TRP A 323 1.57 7.56 -2.70
C TRP A 323 1.02 6.41 -3.53
N GLY A 324 1.86 5.50 -4.00
CA GLY A 324 1.43 4.32 -4.75
C GLY A 324 0.43 3.48 -3.96
N TYR A 325 0.71 3.27 -2.67
CA TYR A 325 -0.20 2.56 -1.77
C TYR A 325 -1.54 3.27 -1.58
N SER A 326 -1.54 4.59 -1.44
CA SER A 326 -2.77 5.39 -1.29
C SER A 326 -3.64 5.37 -2.55
N ASN A 327 -3.04 5.32 -3.73
CA ASN A 327 -3.76 5.11 -4.99
C ASN A 327 -4.43 3.73 -5.04
N ARG A 328 -3.77 2.68 -4.56
CA ARG A 328 -4.40 1.34 -4.43
C ARG A 328 -5.57 1.32 -3.46
N LEU A 329 -5.50 2.10 -2.38
CA LEU A 329 -6.66 2.28 -1.50
C LEU A 329 -7.84 2.95 -2.21
N VAL A 330 -7.59 3.92 -3.09
CA VAL A 330 -8.65 4.53 -3.91
C VAL A 330 -9.27 3.50 -4.85
N ASP A 331 -8.45 2.72 -5.56
CA ASP A 331 -8.94 1.70 -6.47
C ASP A 331 -9.78 0.64 -5.74
N LEU A 332 -9.29 0.16 -4.58
CA LEU A 332 -10.04 -0.80 -3.77
C LEU A 332 -11.34 -0.20 -3.23
N THR A 333 -11.34 1.09 -2.87
CA THR A 333 -12.55 1.80 -2.42
C THR A 333 -13.61 1.86 -3.52
N VAL A 334 -13.21 2.14 -4.75
CA VAL A 334 -14.12 2.11 -5.91
C VAL A 334 -14.65 0.71 -6.14
N LEU A 335 -13.79 -0.32 -6.08
CA LEU A 335 -14.18 -1.72 -6.29
C LEU A 335 -15.23 -2.18 -5.28
N VAL A 336 -15.03 -1.92 -3.99
CA VAL A 336 -15.92 -2.45 -2.93
C VAL A 336 -17.13 -1.55 -2.64
N GLY A 337 -17.10 -0.30 -3.13
CA GLY A 337 -18.15 0.70 -2.91
C GLY A 337 -19.32 0.59 -3.87
N HIS A 338 -19.14 -0.08 -4.98
CA HIS A 338 -20.16 -0.36 -6.02
C HIS A 338 -20.63 -1.79 -5.96
#